data_5ec29d54b464d1f314160c5f0644120b
#
_entry.id   5ec29d54b464d1f314160c5f0644120b
#
_cell.length_a   1.000
_cell.length_b   1.000
_cell.length_c   1.000
_cell.angle_alpha   90.00
_cell.angle_beta   90.00
_cell.angle_gamma   90.00
#
_symmetry.space_group_name_H-M   'P 1'
#
loop_
_entity.id
_entity.type
_entity.pdbx_description
1 polymer ?
#
loop_
_entity_poly.entity_id
_entity_poly.type
_entity_poly.pdbx_seq_one_letter_code
_entity_poly.pdbx_strand_id
1 'polypeptide(L)'
;MTRLTDDAVSRLRDAAAWPELPPDRYELRALIGRGGMGAVYSAFDRRLDREVALKVSNGATAASGLDERLRREASVLARLEHPGIVPVHDAGELADGRWFYVMKLVRGRTLTDHVPTLTGEAAILGIFEGIAQTVAFAHDAGVVHRDLKPSNVMVGRFGEVLVLDWGVAKVLGSAPVMSSHDPASGQGTAAGTRIGTPGFMAPEQERGDALTATPASDVYSLGALLSWLLMSVKAQPRRRLRAIVAKCLQSAPEDRYPDAAALVTDLGRYRAGQSVEAHKESFVERSWRWLEKYRTFILLILAYLIMRAAFAFYSRP
;
A
#
# COMPACT_ATOMS: atom_id res chain seq x y z
N MET A 1 -35.75 -15.36 -33.86
CA MET A 1 -34.90 -15.55 -32.66
C MET A 1 -34.01 -14.30 -32.48
N THR A 2 -34.39 -13.43 -31.59
CA THR A 2 -33.65 -12.18 -31.31
C THR A 2 -32.36 -12.54 -30.55
N ARG A 3 -31.22 -12.35 -31.16
CA ARG A 3 -29.93 -12.51 -30.43
C ARG A 3 -29.85 -11.42 -29.37
N LEU A 4 -29.67 -11.83 -28.12
CA LEU A 4 -29.32 -10.90 -27.04
C LEU A 4 -28.00 -10.23 -27.38
N THR A 5 -27.91 -8.92 -27.20
CA THR A 5 -26.65 -8.19 -27.34
C THR A 5 -25.70 -8.57 -26.21
N ASP A 6 -24.39 -8.49 -26.44
CA ASP A 6 -23.39 -8.82 -25.40
C ASP A 6 -23.60 -8.00 -24.12
N ASP A 7 -24.08 -6.76 -24.24
CA ASP A 7 -24.45 -5.89 -23.13
C ASP A 7 -25.66 -6.42 -22.35
N ALA A 8 -26.67 -6.98 -23.04
CA ALA A 8 -27.84 -7.60 -22.40
C ALA A 8 -27.46 -8.91 -21.68
N VAL A 9 -26.55 -9.71 -22.26
CA VAL A 9 -26.03 -10.93 -21.63
C VAL A 9 -25.19 -10.56 -20.40
N SER A 10 -24.38 -9.50 -20.47
CA SER A 10 -23.61 -9.00 -19.33
C SER A 10 -24.53 -8.55 -18.19
N ARG A 11 -25.55 -7.76 -18.48
CA ARG A 11 -26.55 -7.30 -17.48
C ARG A 11 -27.32 -8.46 -16.84
N LEU A 12 -27.68 -9.48 -17.62
CA LEU A 12 -28.36 -10.67 -17.10
C LEU A 12 -27.43 -11.50 -16.19
N ARG A 13 -26.14 -11.62 -16.56
CA ARG A 13 -25.14 -12.26 -15.71
C ARG A 13 -24.91 -11.47 -14.42
N ASP A 14 -24.88 -10.15 -14.50
CA ASP A 14 -24.72 -9.28 -13.34
C ASP A 14 -25.94 -9.35 -12.41
N ALA A 15 -27.16 -9.41 -12.96
CA ALA A 15 -28.39 -9.60 -12.20
C ALA A 15 -28.46 -11.00 -11.55
N ALA A 16 -28.04 -12.05 -12.27
CA ALA A 16 -27.99 -13.43 -11.75
C ALA A 16 -26.89 -13.62 -10.69
N ALA A 17 -25.84 -12.79 -10.71
CA ALA A 17 -24.75 -12.82 -9.74
C ALA A 17 -25.01 -11.95 -8.50
N TRP A 18 -26.15 -11.24 -8.47
CA TRP A 18 -26.53 -10.39 -7.33
C TRP A 18 -26.71 -11.26 -6.08
N PRO A 19 -25.96 -11.01 -5.01
CA PRO A 19 -26.03 -11.85 -3.82
C PRO A 19 -27.33 -11.62 -3.05
N GLU A 20 -27.99 -12.70 -2.64
CA GLU A 20 -29.12 -12.65 -1.75
C GLU A 20 -28.64 -12.59 -0.30
N LEU A 21 -28.76 -11.42 0.31
CA LEU A 21 -28.40 -11.19 1.71
C LEU A 21 -29.61 -11.37 2.63
N PRO A 22 -29.38 -11.64 3.92
CA PRO A 22 -30.44 -11.56 4.92
C PRO A 22 -31.12 -10.17 4.88
N PRO A 23 -32.41 -10.09 4.51
CA PRO A 23 -33.09 -8.82 4.19
C PRO A 23 -33.26 -7.90 5.41
N ASP A 24 -33.13 -8.47 6.61
CA ASP A 24 -33.27 -7.77 7.89
C ASP A 24 -32.03 -6.98 8.30
N ARG A 25 -30.88 -7.23 7.64
CA ARG A 25 -29.62 -6.65 8.07
C ARG A 25 -28.94 -5.80 7.01
N TYR A 26 -28.69 -6.32 5.82
CA TYR A 26 -27.94 -5.61 4.78
C TYR A 26 -28.79 -5.39 3.54
N GLU A 27 -28.85 -4.14 3.09
CA GLU A 27 -29.48 -3.74 1.84
C GLU A 27 -28.39 -3.43 0.81
N LEU A 28 -28.26 -4.26 -0.21
CA LEU A 28 -27.33 -4.02 -1.33
C LEU A 28 -27.78 -2.82 -2.15
N ARG A 29 -26.82 -1.96 -2.53
CA ARG A 29 -27.10 -0.75 -3.32
C ARG A 29 -26.46 -0.79 -4.70
N ALA A 30 -25.14 -0.94 -4.79
CA ALA A 30 -24.43 -0.89 -6.05
C ALA A 30 -23.19 -1.80 -6.04
N LEU A 31 -22.84 -2.34 -7.21
CA LEU A 31 -21.54 -2.95 -7.45
C LEU A 31 -20.49 -1.83 -7.55
N ILE A 32 -19.45 -1.86 -6.70
CA ILE A 32 -18.39 -0.84 -6.67
C ILE A 32 -17.04 -1.36 -7.13
N GLY A 33 -16.87 -2.68 -7.20
CA GLY A 33 -15.65 -3.30 -7.69
C GLY A 33 -15.82 -4.77 -8.01
N ARG A 34 -15.03 -5.28 -8.96
CA ARG A 34 -14.99 -6.70 -9.31
C ARG A 34 -13.54 -7.12 -9.53
N GLY A 35 -13.17 -8.26 -8.97
CA GLY A 35 -11.82 -8.82 -9.10
C GLY A 35 -11.84 -10.34 -9.21
N GLY A 36 -10.68 -10.95 -9.33
CA GLY A 36 -10.55 -12.40 -9.47
C GLY A 36 -11.10 -13.21 -8.30
N MET A 37 -11.04 -12.66 -7.08
CA MET A 37 -11.48 -13.35 -5.86
C MET A 37 -12.95 -13.09 -5.53
N GLY A 38 -13.56 -12.00 -6.03
CA GLY A 38 -14.91 -11.64 -5.67
C GLY A 38 -15.36 -10.30 -6.22
N ALA A 39 -16.59 -9.95 -5.85
CA ALA A 39 -17.21 -8.67 -6.16
C ALA A 39 -17.43 -7.86 -4.88
N VAL A 40 -17.24 -6.55 -4.95
CA VAL A 40 -17.45 -5.63 -3.84
C VAL A 40 -18.69 -4.78 -4.13
N TYR A 41 -19.59 -4.75 -3.20
CA TYR A 41 -20.84 -4.00 -3.28
C TYR A 41 -20.86 -2.91 -2.21
N SER A 42 -21.46 -1.77 -2.50
CA SER A 42 -21.94 -0.88 -1.45
C SER A 42 -23.25 -1.44 -0.88
N ALA A 43 -23.39 -1.38 0.43
CA ALA A 43 -24.57 -1.85 1.13
C ALA A 43 -24.90 -0.91 2.30
N PHE A 44 -26.13 -1.03 2.80
CA PHE A 44 -26.58 -0.31 3.98
C PHE A 44 -26.83 -1.31 5.12
N ASP A 45 -26.13 -1.12 6.23
CA ASP A 45 -26.33 -1.87 7.47
C ASP A 45 -27.51 -1.25 8.24
N ARG A 46 -28.69 -1.89 8.16
CA ARG A 46 -29.94 -1.41 8.77
C ARG A 46 -29.90 -1.42 10.30
N ARG A 47 -29.04 -2.26 10.91
CA ARG A 47 -28.93 -2.35 12.38
C ARG A 47 -28.12 -1.22 12.97
N LEU A 48 -27.12 -0.76 12.25
CA LEU A 48 -26.20 0.29 12.71
C LEU A 48 -26.38 1.60 11.95
N ASP A 49 -27.39 1.71 11.08
CA ASP A 49 -27.75 2.90 10.29
C ASP A 49 -26.55 3.51 9.57
N ARG A 50 -25.79 2.67 8.84
CA ARG A 50 -24.55 3.11 8.18
C ARG A 50 -24.34 2.43 6.83
N GLU A 51 -23.57 3.11 5.95
CA GLU A 51 -23.10 2.51 4.72
C GLU A 51 -21.84 1.66 4.98
N VAL A 52 -21.76 0.53 4.32
CA VAL A 52 -20.69 -0.45 4.39
C VAL A 52 -20.30 -0.93 2.99
N ALA A 53 -19.11 -1.50 2.86
CA ALA A 53 -18.73 -2.29 1.70
C ALA A 53 -18.84 -3.78 2.03
N LEU A 54 -19.35 -4.55 1.09
CA LEU A 54 -19.57 -5.99 1.24
C LEU A 54 -18.86 -6.71 0.12
N LYS A 55 -17.84 -7.52 0.44
CA LYS A 55 -17.07 -8.32 -0.53
C LYS A 55 -17.59 -9.74 -0.50
N VAL A 56 -18.02 -10.24 -1.67
CA VAL A 56 -18.58 -11.58 -1.86
C VAL A 56 -17.69 -12.38 -2.77
N SER A 57 -17.46 -13.66 -2.47
CA SER A 57 -16.69 -14.55 -3.33
C SER A 57 -17.38 -14.80 -4.67
N ASN A 58 -16.59 -14.99 -5.74
CA ASN A 58 -17.11 -15.39 -7.06
C ASN A 58 -17.37 -16.91 -7.16
N GLY A 59 -17.09 -17.67 -6.10
CA GLY A 59 -17.17 -19.11 -6.08
C GLY A 59 -18.63 -19.58 -5.98
N ALA A 60 -19.15 -20.19 -7.03
CA ALA A 60 -20.43 -20.90 -6.99
C ALA A 60 -20.31 -22.33 -6.47
N THR A 61 -19.09 -22.82 -6.21
CA THR A 61 -18.83 -24.18 -5.74
C THR A 61 -17.68 -24.18 -4.73
N ALA A 62 -17.83 -24.96 -3.66
CA ALA A 62 -16.80 -25.16 -2.63
C ALA A 62 -15.43 -25.65 -3.18
N ALA A 63 -15.39 -26.16 -4.41
CA ALA A 63 -14.21 -26.65 -5.09
C ALA A 63 -13.25 -25.53 -5.56
N SER A 64 -13.69 -24.26 -5.63
CA SER A 64 -12.87 -23.19 -6.23
C SER A 64 -11.76 -22.66 -5.30
N GLY A 65 -11.78 -22.95 -4.01
CA GLY A 65 -10.84 -22.42 -3.00
C GLY A 65 -10.90 -20.89 -2.83
N LEU A 66 -11.85 -20.21 -3.50
CA LEU A 66 -12.01 -18.76 -3.44
C LEU A 66 -12.59 -18.32 -2.09
N ASP A 67 -13.52 -19.10 -1.53
CA ASP A 67 -14.11 -18.83 -0.21
C ASP A 67 -13.04 -18.90 0.88
N GLU A 68 -12.15 -19.90 0.82
CA GLU A 68 -11.05 -20.03 1.78
C GLU A 68 -10.06 -18.87 1.67
N ARG A 69 -9.78 -18.38 0.46
CA ARG A 69 -8.94 -17.19 0.26
C ARG A 69 -9.62 -15.94 0.84
N LEU A 70 -10.92 -15.77 0.61
CA LEU A 70 -11.68 -14.64 1.14
C LEU A 70 -11.80 -14.68 2.68
N ARG A 71 -11.99 -15.87 3.26
CA ARG A 71 -11.97 -16.09 4.72
C ARG A 71 -10.61 -15.72 5.33
N ARG A 72 -9.53 -16.12 4.66
CA ARG A 72 -8.18 -15.79 5.10
C ARG A 72 -7.90 -14.29 5.03
N GLU A 73 -8.31 -13.62 3.94
CA GLU A 73 -8.22 -12.17 3.82
C GLU A 73 -8.94 -11.47 4.97
N ALA A 74 -10.19 -11.82 5.23
CA ALA A 74 -10.96 -11.26 6.34
C ALA A 74 -10.31 -11.54 7.70
N SER A 75 -9.75 -12.74 7.91
CA SER A 75 -9.05 -13.09 9.15
C SER A 75 -7.76 -12.30 9.35
N VAL A 76 -7.04 -12.00 8.28
CA VAL A 76 -5.85 -11.13 8.31
C VAL A 76 -6.28 -9.71 8.67
N LEU A 77 -7.27 -9.16 7.95
CA LEU A 77 -7.79 -7.81 8.19
C LEU A 77 -8.33 -7.64 9.62
N ALA A 78 -9.01 -8.65 10.16
CA ALA A 78 -9.57 -8.61 11.51
C ALA A 78 -8.50 -8.55 12.63
N ARG A 79 -7.25 -8.95 12.33
CA ARG A 79 -6.11 -8.88 13.27
C ARG A 79 -5.33 -7.57 13.15
N LEU A 80 -5.53 -6.83 12.07
CA LEU A 80 -4.76 -5.64 11.75
C LEU A 80 -5.56 -4.38 12.10
N GLU A 81 -5.48 -3.94 13.35
CA GLU A 81 -6.13 -2.72 13.82
C GLU A 81 -5.21 -1.51 13.61
N HIS A 82 -5.31 -0.87 12.44
CA HIS A 82 -4.52 0.30 12.07
C HIS A 82 -5.36 1.27 11.22
N PRO A 83 -5.24 2.60 11.39
CA PRO A 83 -6.02 3.58 10.63
C PRO A 83 -5.83 3.51 9.12
N GLY A 84 -4.69 3.00 8.64
CA GLY A 84 -4.40 2.76 7.22
C GLY A 84 -4.93 1.42 6.68
N ILE A 85 -5.64 0.62 7.49
CA ILE A 85 -6.21 -0.67 7.10
C ILE A 85 -7.72 -0.61 7.27
N VAL A 86 -8.46 -1.14 6.28
CA VAL A 86 -9.92 -1.13 6.33
C VAL A 86 -10.42 -2.12 7.38
N PRO A 87 -11.16 -1.68 8.41
CA PRO A 87 -11.68 -2.58 9.43
C PRO A 87 -12.78 -3.49 8.87
N VAL A 88 -12.71 -4.77 9.22
CA VAL A 88 -13.78 -5.75 9.01
C VAL A 88 -14.81 -5.61 10.12
N HIS A 89 -16.08 -5.58 9.76
CA HIS A 89 -17.19 -5.41 10.69
C HIS A 89 -17.98 -6.68 10.93
N ASP A 90 -18.03 -7.56 9.92
CA ASP A 90 -18.80 -8.79 9.97
C ASP A 90 -18.36 -9.75 8.86
N ALA A 91 -18.68 -11.02 8.99
CA ALA A 91 -18.44 -12.03 7.98
C ALA A 91 -19.50 -13.15 8.08
N GLY A 92 -19.76 -13.81 6.96
CA GLY A 92 -20.75 -14.89 6.94
C GLY A 92 -20.83 -15.63 5.62
N GLU A 93 -21.82 -16.48 5.52
CA GLU A 93 -22.14 -17.27 4.33
C GLU A 93 -23.53 -16.91 3.83
N LEU A 94 -23.68 -16.76 2.52
CA LEU A 94 -24.95 -16.51 1.85
C LEU A 94 -25.75 -17.80 1.72
N ALA A 95 -27.05 -17.69 1.43
CA ALA A 95 -27.92 -18.83 1.22
C ALA A 95 -27.48 -19.73 0.04
N ASP A 96 -26.79 -19.17 -0.94
CA ASP A 96 -26.21 -19.87 -2.09
C ASP A 96 -24.83 -20.49 -1.83
N GLY A 97 -24.34 -20.44 -0.58
CA GLY A 97 -23.05 -21.01 -0.16
C GLY A 97 -21.85 -20.10 -0.43
N ARG A 98 -21.99 -18.94 -1.05
CA ARG A 98 -20.90 -17.97 -1.22
C ARG A 98 -20.55 -17.32 0.11
N TRP A 99 -19.27 -17.14 0.35
CA TRP A 99 -18.80 -16.46 1.54
C TRP A 99 -18.66 -14.95 1.32
N PHE A 100 -18.92 -14.17 2.36
CA PHE A 100 -18.80 -12.71 2.32
C PHE A 100 -18.20 -12.15 3.60
N TYR A 101 -17.65 -10.94 3.51
CA TYR A 101 -17.38 -10.12 4.67
C TYR A 101 -17.78 -8.67 4.44
N VAL A 102 -18.08 -8.00 5.53
CA VAL A 102 -18.50 -6.60 5.58
C VAL A 102 -17.38 -5.75 6.15
N MET A 103 -17.08 -4.63 5.51
CA MET A 103 -16.01 -3.73 5.90
C MET A 103 -16.47 -2.27 5.79
N LYS A 104 -15.67 -1.35 6.31
CA LYS A 104 -15.89 0.10 6.12
C LYS A 104 -15.95 0.43 4.63
N LEU A 105 -16.98 1.16 4.22
CA LEU A 105 -17.03 1.77 2.88
C LEU A 105 -16.06 2.94 2.82
N VAL A 106 -15.00 2.80 2.02
CA VAL A 106 -14.01 3.87 1.82
C VAL A 106 -14.53 4.82 0.75
N ARG A 107 -14.74 6.09 1.13
CA ARG A 107 -15.10 7.15 0.20
C ARG A 107 -13.86 7.94 -0.18
N GLY A 108 -13.30 7.68 -1.35
CA GLY A 108 -12.06 8.29 -1.80
C GLY A 108 -11.78 7.96 -3.26
N ARG A 109 -10.52 8.13 -3.64
CA ARG A 109 -9.99 7.80 -4.96
C ARG A 109 -8.84 6.82 -4.80
N THR A 110 -8.62 5.97 -5.81
CA THR A 110 -7.40 5.19 -5.87
C THR A 110 -6.19 6.12 -5.94
N LEU A 111 -5.03 5.67 -5.51
CA LEU A 111 -3.82 6.49 -5.62
C LEU A 111 -3.52 6.85 -7.08
N THR A 112 -3.85 5.97 -8.03
CA THR A 112 -3.76 6.23 -9.47
C THR A 112 -4.57 7.48 -9.87
N ASP A 113 -5.83 7.56 -9.41
CA ASP A 113 -6.73 8.66 -9.73
C ASP A 113 -6.44 9.92 -8.91
N HIS A 114 -5.76 9.77 -7.78
CA HIS A 114 -5.42 10.88 -6.88
C HIS A 114 -4.12 11.59 -7.28
N VAL A 115 -3.13 10.87 -7.83
CA VAL A 115 -1.82 11.41 -8.21
C VAL A 115 -1.88 12.68 -9.07
N PRO A 116 -2.80 12.83 -10.07
CA PRO A 116 -2.87 14.05 -10.85
C PRO A 116 -3.19 15.32 -10.03
N THR A 117 -3.69 15.16 -8.81
CA THR A 117 -3.98 16.29 -7.89
C THR A 117 -2.81 16.66 -7.00
N LEU A 118 -1.76 15.83 -6.95
CA LEU A 118 -0.60 16.05 -6.10
C LEU A 118 0.35 17.07 -6.71
N THR A 119 0.86 17.95 -5.88
CA THR A 119 1.87 18.94 -6.27
C THR A 119 3.06 18.90 -5.30
N GLY A 120 4.24 18.66 -5.88
CA GLY A 120 5.51 18.72 -5.16
C GLY A 120 5.84 17.49 -4.32
N GLU A 121 7.09 17.43 -3.90
CA GLU A 121 7.68 16.30 -3.17
C GLU A 121 7.02 16.08 -1.79
N ALA A 122 6.67 17.16 -1.08
CA ALA A 122 6.12 17.06 0.27
C ALA A 122 4.76 16.33 0.30
N ALA A 123 3.87 16.59 -0.68
CA ALA A 123 2.58 15.93 -0.78
C ALA A 123 2.75 14.42 -1.06
N ILE A 124 3.68 14.06 -1.95
CA ILE A 124 4.02 12.66 -2.25
C ILE A 124 4.52 11.96 -0.99
N LEU A 125 5.48 12.57 -0.30
CA LEU A 125 6.08 11.97 0.89
C LEU A 125 5.06 11.78 2.01
N GLY A 126 4.09 12.70 2.14
CA GLY A 126 3.02 12.56 3.13
C GLY A 126 2.15 11.33 2.89
N ILE A 127 1.73 11.10 1.63
CA ILE A 127 0.95 9.91 1.26
C ILE A 127 1.81 8.65 1.37
N PHE A 128 3.02 8.68 0.83
CA PHE A 128 3.91 7.52 0.85
C PHE A 128 4.25 7.07 2.27
N GLU A 129 4.46 8.01 3.18
CA GLU A 129 4.72 7.73 4.59
C GLU A 129 3.54 7.00 5.26
N GLY A 130 2.29 7.43 4.97
CA GLY A 130 1.10 6.73 5.44
C GLY A 130 1.02 5.29 4.93
N ILE A 131 1.36 5.05 3.66
CA ILE A 131 1.43 3.70 3.08
C ILE A 131 2.51 2.88 3.79
N ALA A 132 3.73 3.41 3.89
CA ALA A 132 4.87 2.72 4.47
C ALA A 132 4.66 2.40 5.96
N GLN A 133 4.05 3.31 6.74
CA GLN A 133 3.68 3.07 8.15
C GLN A 133 2.63 1.96 8.28
N THR A 134 1.63 1.94 7.40
CA THR A 134 0.61 0.88 7.37
C THR A 134 1.24 -0.49 7.11
N VAL A 135 2.16 -0.56 6.14
CA VAL A 135 2.89 -1.80 5.83
C VAL A 135 3.86 -2.18 6.97
N ALA A 136 4.50 -1.20 7.61
CA ALA A 136 5.36 -1.44 8.77
C ALA A 136 4.58 -2.07 9.93
N PHE A 137 3.38 -1.57 10.22
CA PHE A 137 2.48 -2.15 11.21
C PHE A 137 2.11 -3.61 10.86
N ALA A 138 1.79 -3.88 9.59
CA ALA A 138 1.48 -5.24 9.16
C ALA A 138 2.69 -6.18 9.30
N HIS A 139 3.90 -5.70 8.98
CA HIS A 139 5.15 -6.47 9.16
C HIS A 139 5.41 -6.81 10.62
N ASP A 140 5.17 -5.87 11.55
CA ASP A 140 5.28 -6.10 12.99
C ASP A 140 4.27 -7.17 13.47
N ALA A 141 3.07 -7.18 12.89
CA ALA A 141 2.07 -8.23 13.10
C ALA A 141 2.38 -9.55 12.35
N GLY A 142 3.53 -9.66 11.68
CA GLY A 142 3.92 -10.85 10.93
C GLY A 142 3.19 -11.04 9.61
N VAL A 143 2.62 -9.99 9.01
CA VAL A 143 1.86 -10.04 7.75
C VAL A 143 2.62 -9.33 6.64
N VAL A 144 2.79 -10.01 5.50
CA VAL A 144 3.40 -9.48 4.26
C VAL A 144 2.31 -9.32 3.21
N HIS A 145 2.22 -8.14 2.59
CA HIS A 145 1.13 -7.79 1.64
C HIS A 145 1.24 -8.49 0.29
N ARG A 146 2.42 -8.47 -0.34
CA ARG A 146 2.79 -9.13 -1.60
C ARG A 146 2.26 -8.52 -2.91
N ASP A 147 1.28 -7.65 -2.90
CA ASP A 147 0.72 -7.00 -4.11
C ASP A 147 0.50 -5.49 -3.88
N LEU A 148 1.52 -4.80 -3.36
CA LEU A 148 1.48 -3.35 -3.20
C LEU A 148 1.60 -2.66 -4.57
N LYS A 149 0.58 -1.85 -4.91
CA LYS A 149 0.50 -1.11 -6.17
C LYS A 149 -0.45 0.09 -6.01
N PRO A 150 -0.41 1.08 -6.92
CA PRO A 150 -1.25 2.28 -6.81
C PRO A 150 -2.77 2.01 -6.74
N SER A 151 -3.26 0.97 -7.42
CA SER A 151 -4.68 0.61 -7.40
C SER A 151 -5.12 -0.02 -6.07
N ASN A 152 -4.18 -0.54 -5.27
CA ASN A 152 -4.43 -1.12 -3.95
C ASN A 152 -4.23 -0.10 -2.81
N VAL A 153 -4.12 1.18 -3.15
CA VAL A 153 -4.08 2.28 -2.18
C VAL A 153 -5.21 3.24 -2.49
N MET A 154 -5.96 3.62 -1.47
CA MET A 154 -6.98 4.67 -1.56
C MET A 154 -6.61 5.87 -0.71
N VAL A 155 -6.91 7.05 -1.23
CA VAL A 155 -6.84 8.32 -0.49
C VAL A 155 -8.26 8.80 -0.27
N GLY A 156 -8.67 8.87 0.98
CA GLY A 156 -10.00 9.27 1.39
C GLY A 156 -10.20 10.79 1.32
N ARG A 157 -11.43 11.21 1.59
CA ARG A 157 -11.85 12.61 1.45
C ARG A 157 -11.14 13.59 2.41
N PHE A 158 -10.64 13.08 3.52
CA PHE A 158 -9.94 13.86 4.55
C PHE A 158 -8.43 13.63 4.53
N GLY A 159 -7.91 13.00 3.45
CA GLY A 159 -6.49 12.73 3.29
C GLY A 159 -6.02 11.44 3.97
N GLU A 160 -6.93 10.64 4.53
CA GLU A 160 -6.59 9.33 5.07
C GLU A 160 -6.10 8.40 3.95
N VAL A 161 -5.02 7.68 4.22
CA VAL A 161 -4.41 6.73 3.28
C VAL A 161 -4.71 5.32 3.75
N LEU A 162 -5.32 4.52 2.88
CA LEU A 162 -5.70 3.15 3.19
C LEU A 162 -5.06 2.19 2.19
N VAL A 163 -4.45 1.14 2.70
CA VAL A 163 -3.93 0.01 1.92
C VAL A 163 -5.00 -1.06 1.86
N LEU A 164 -5.36 -1.45 0.63
CA LEU A 164 -6.44 -2.39 0.32
C LEU A 164 -5.87 -3.71 -0.19
N ASP A 165 -6.76 -4.71 -0.30
CA ASP A 165 -6.55 -6.00 -0.97
C ASP A 165 -5.42 -6.84 -0.37
N TRP A 166 -5.66 -7.31 0.85
CA TRP A 166 -4.79 -8.25 1.58
C TRP A 166 -5.03 -9.71 1.21
N GLY A 167 -5.73 -9.96 0.09
CA GLY A 167 -6.16 -11.30 -0.35
C GLY A 167 -5.03 -12.25 -0.73
N VAL A 168 -3.84 -11.71 -1.00
CA VAL A 168 -2.61 -12.49 -1.26
C VAL A 168 -1.61 -12.41 -0.11
N ALA A 169 -1.98 -11.76 1.00
CA ALA A 169 -1.10 -11.59 2.15
C ALA A 169 -0.65 -12.95 2.73
N LYS A 170 0.55 -12.97 3.29
CA LYS A 170 1.14 -14.12 3.99
C LYS A 170 1.35 -13.77 5.45
N VAL A 171 0.85 -14.64 6.33
CA VAL A 171 1.21 -14.60 7.75
C VAL A 171 2.51 -15.37 7.94
N LEU A 172 3.53 -14.72 8.45
CA LEU A 172 4.83 -15.33 8.72
C LEU A 172 4.69 -16.38 9.83
N GLY A 173 5.34 -17.53 9.65
CA GLY A 173 5.25 -18.65 10.60
C GLY A 173 4.03 -19.56 10.40
N SER A 174 3.09 -19.23 9.53
CA SER A 174 2.02 -20.17 9.16
C SER A 174 2.53 -21.23 8.21
N ALA A 175 2.14 -22.49 8.44
CA ALA A 175 2.41 -23.57 7.50
C ALA A 175 1.82 -23.23 6.11
N PRO A 176 2.52 -23.51 5.00
CA PRO A 176 1.95 -23.33 3.67
C PRO A 176 0.76 -24.29 3.54
N VAL A 177 -0.44 -23.72 3.41
CA VAL A 177 -1.61 -24.54 3.06
C VAL A 177 -1.42 -24.92 1.59
N MET A 178 -1.01 -26.16 1.39
CA MET A 178 -1.00 -26.80 0.06
C MET A 178 -2.45 -26.82 -0.42
N SER A 179 -2.79 -25.94 -1.36
CA SER A 179 -4.06 -26.08 -2.08
C SER A 179 -3.99 -27.39 -2.84
N SER A 180 -4.93 -28.30 -2.56
CA SER A 180 -5.11 -29.50 -3.37
C SER A 180 -5.28 -29.07 -4.82
N HIS A 181 -4.36 -29.51 -5.67
CA HIS A 181 -4.34 -29.19 -7.09
C HIS A 181 -5.51 -29.86 -7.79
N ASP A 182 -6.33 -29.04 -8.46
CA ASP A 182 -7.10 -29.50 -9.59
C ASP A 182 -6.38 -29.05 -10.87
N PRO A 183 -5.80 -29.95 -11.68
CA PRO A 183 -5.03 -29.60 -12.86
C PRO A 183 -5.86 -29.02 -14.01
N ALA A 184 -7.20 -28.91 -13.84
CA ALA A 184 -8.11 -28.46 -14.90
C ALA A 184 -8.43 -26.95 -14.86
N SER A 185 -8.08 -26.22 -13.79
CA SER A 185 -8.21 -24.76 -13.74
C SER A 185 -6.82 -24.14 -13.72
N GLY A 186 -6.36 -23.62 -14.86
CA GLY A 186 -5.03 -23.07 -15.07
C GLY A 186 -4.64 -21.82 -14.25
N GLN A 187 -5.01 -21.75 -12.98
CA GLN A 187 -4.69 -20.65 -12.05
C GLN A 187 -4.42 -21.15 -10.61
N GLY A 188 -3.84 -22.34 -10.47
CA GLY A 188 -3.35 -22.81 -9.17
C GLY A 188 -2.04 -22.12 -8.79
N THR A 189 -1.89 -21.72 -7.51
CA THR A 189 -0.62 -21.29 -6.91
C THR A 189 0.35 -22.48 -6.80
N ALA A 190 0.76 -23.05 -7.95
CA ALA A 190 1.87 -23.97 -8.03
C ALA A 190 3.18 -23.21 -7.85
N ALA A 191 4.24 -23.89 -7.41
CA ALA A 191 5.60 -23.40 -7.56
C ALA A 191 5.78 -22.93 -9.02
N GLY A 192 5.99 -21.60 -9.24
CA GLY A 192 6.00 -21.00 -10.58
C GLY A 192 4.84 -20.00 -10.84
N THR A 193 3.84 -19.88 -9.96
CA THR A 193 2.77 -18.89 -10.16
C THR A 193 3.26 -17.50 -9.75
N ARG A 194 3.27 -16.58 -10.70
CA ARG A 194 3.56 -15.16 -10.46
C ARG A 194 2.41 -14.52 -9.68
N ILE A 195 2.68 -14.04 -8.47
CA ILE A 195 1.73 -13.30 -7.65
C ILE A 195 2.20 -11.86 -7.54
N GLY A 196 1.41 -10.91 -8.07
CA GLY A 196 1.67 -9.48 -8.02
C GLY A 196 1.50 -8.81 -9.39
N THR A 197 1.62 -7.48 -9.42
CA THR A 197 1.44 -6.67 -10.64
C THR A 197 2.81 -6.33 -11.26
N PRO A 198 3.04 -6.60 -12.57
CA PRO A 198 4.28 -6.24 -13.24
C PRO A 198 4.68 -4.78 -12.97
N GLY A 199 5.98 -4.56 -12.71
CA GLY A 199 6.54 -3.23 -12.41
C GLY A 199 6.54 -2.82 -10.94
N PHE A 200 5.75 -3.47 -10.08
CA PHE A 200 5.77 -3.28 -8.62
C PHE A 200 6.20 -4.56 -7.88
N MET A 201 6.27 -5.66 -8.58
CA MET A 201 6.61 -6.97 -8.04
C MET A 201 8.12 -7.10 -7.83
N ALA A 202 8.51 -7.67 -6.69
CA ALA A 202 9.93 -7.95 -6.41
C ALA A 202 10.47 -9.08 -7.32
N PRO A 203 11.77 -9.04 -7.71
CA PRO A 203 12.35 -10.03 -8.63
C PRO A 203 12.20 -11.47 -8.16
N GLU A 204 12.27 -11.75 -6.86
CA GLU A 204 12.06 -13.07 -6.27
C GLU A 204 10.62 -13.56 -6.46
N GLN A 205 9.64 -12.64 -6.39
CA GLN A 205 8.24 -12.96 -6.65
C GLN A 205 7.99 -13.24 -8.14
N GLU A 206 8.64 -12.48 -9.06
CA GLU A 206 8.54 -12.69 -10.50
C GLU A 206 9.09 -14.06 -10.94
N ARG A 207 10.10 -14.57 -10.24
CA ARG A 207 10.66 -15.91 -10.48
C ARG A 207 9.74 -17.04 -10.03
N GLY A 208 8.61 -16.74 -9.42
CA GLY A 208 7.65 -17.74 -8.95
C GLY A 208 7.93 -18.29 -7.55
N ASP A 209 8.90 -17.73 -6.85
CA ASP A 209 9.21 -18.05 -5.45
C ASP A 209 8.18 -17.45 -4.48
N ALA A 210 6.90 -17.59 -4.79
CA ALA A 210 5.80 -17.01 -4.01
C ALA A 210 5.82 -17.45 -2.52
N LEU A 211 6.49 -18.57 -2.22
CA LEU A 211 6.69 -19.05 -0.86
C LEU A 211 7.79 -18.28 -0.11
N THR A 212 8.70 -17.62 -0.81
CA THR A 212 9.84 -16.88 -0.23
C THR A 212 9.57 -15.40 0.02
N ALA A 213 8.37 -14.89 -0.32
CA ALA A 213 8.03 -13.51 -0.07
C ALA A 213 8.21 -13.16 1.42
N THR A 214 9.03 -12.14 1.66
CA THR A 214 9.43 -11.62 2.97
C THR A 214 9.03 -10.15 3.08
N PRO A 215 9.14 -9.51 4.24
CA PRO A 215 8.99 -8.07 4.37
C PRO A 215 9.83 -7.26 3.38
N ALA A 216 11.03 -7.74 3.01
CA ALA A 216 11.87 -7.11 1.99
C ALA A 216 11.27 -7.13 0.59
N SER A 217 10.34 -8.04 0.28
CA SER A 217 9.59 -8.03 -0.98
C SER A 217 8.61 -6.84 -1.04
N ASP A 218 7.90 -6.55 0.06
CA ASP A 218 7.05 -5.36 0.16
C ASP A 218 7.87 -4.07 0.14
N VAL A 219 9.09 -4.08 0.69
CA VAL A 219 10.03 -2.94 0.59
C VAL A 219 10.37 -2.62 -0.85
N TYR A 220 10.58 -3.63 -1.70
CA TYR A 220 10.78 -3.42 -3.14
C TYR A 220 9.54 -2.75 -3.76
N SER A 221 8.36 -3.29 -3.49
CA SER A 221 7.10 -2.73 -4.01
C SER A 221 6.87 -1.29 -3.53
N LEU A 222 7.21 -0.96 -2.27
CA LEU A 222 7.21 0.40 -1.74
C LEU A 222 8.20 1.30 -2.49
N GLY A 223 9.41 0.82 -2.77
CA GLY A 223 10.40 1.54 -3.57
C GLY A 223 9.91 1.84 -4.98
N ALA A 224 9.29 0.85 -5.64
CA ALA A 224 8.68 1.01 -6.95
C ALA A 224 7.52 2.03 -6.93
N LEU A 225 6.68 1.97 -5.88
CA LEU A 225 5.59 2.90 -5.67
C LEU A 225 6.08 4.34 -5.46
N LEU A 226 7.12 4.54 -4.64
CA LEU A 226 7.71 5.86 -4.43
C LEU A 226 8.34 6.40 -5.72
N SER A 227 9.06 5.56 -6.46
CA SER A 227 9.63 5.91 -7.76
C SER A 227 8.55 6.35 -8.74
N TRP A 228 7.46 5.58 -8.84
CA TRP A 228 6.31 5.90 -9.69
C TRP A 228 5.65 7.24 -9.29
N LEU A 229 5.43 7.48 -7.99
CA LEU A 229 4.87 8.74 -7.47
C LEU A 229 5.74 9.93 -7.87
N LEU A 230 7.07 9.84 -7.66
CA LEU A 230 8.01 10.90 -8.00
C LEU A 230 8.04 11.21 -9.49
N MET A 231 7.99 10.18 -10.35
CA MET A 231 7.94 10.34 -11.81
C MET A 231 6.61 10.97 -12.26
N SER A 232 5.50 10.58 -11.66
CA SER A 232 4.16 11.05 -12.05
C SER A 232 3.99 12.56 -11.86
N VAL A 233 4.62 13.16 -10.85
CA VAL A 233 4.60 14.61 -10.62
C VAL A 233 5.84 15.32 -11.15
N LYS A 234 6.70 14.64 -11.91
CA LYS A 234 7.96 15.16 -12.46
C LYS A 234 8.86 15.77 -11.36
N ALA A 235 8.81 15.22 -10.15
CA ALA A 235 9.66 15.67 -9.07
C ALA A 235 11.12 15.33 -9.37
N GLN A 236 12.02 16.23 -8.98
CA GLN A 236 13.47 15.98 -9.01
C GLN A 236 13.97 15.72 -7.58
N PRO A 237 13.92 14.45 -7.12
CA PRO A 237 14.27 14.15 -5.75
C PRO A 237 15.76 14.42 -5.48
N ARG A 238 16.07 14.91 -4.28
CA ARG A 238 17.43 15.11 -3.82
C ARG A 238 18.18 13.78 -3.77
N ARG A 239 19.53 13.82 -3.82
CA ARG A 239 20.41 12.64 -3.82
C ARG A 239 20.04 11.61 -2.77
N ARG A 240 19.74 12.04 -1.55
CA ARG A 240 19.38 11.17 -0.41
C ARG A 240 18.07 10.42 -0.65
N LEU A 241 17.03 11.08 -1.19
CA LEU A 241 15.77 10.40 -1.50
C LEU A 241 15.93 9.39 -2.65
N ARG A 242 16.75 9.74 -3.66
CA ARG A 242 17.10 8.79 -4.72
C ARG A 242 17.85 7.58 -4.18
N ALA A 243 18.72 7.74 -3.19
CA ALA A 243 19.41 6.64 -2.55
C ALA A 243 18.47 5.72 -1.76
N ILE A 244 17.47 6.28 -1.06
CA ILE A 244 16.43 5.50 -0.39
C ILE A 244 15.67 4.64 -1.41
N VAL A 245 15.20 5.25 -2.51
CA VAL A 245 14.51 4.50 -3.60
C VAL A 245 15.42 3.42 -4.17
N ALA A 246 16.68 3.75 -4.47
CA ALA A 246 17.64 2.79 -5.03
C ALA A 246 17.93 1.63 -4.08
N LYS A 247 17.99 1.88 -2.75
CA LYS A 247 18.15 0.81 -1.75
C LYS A 247 16.94 -0.11 -1.71
N CYS A 248 15.72 0.42 -1.78
CA CYS A 248 14.50 -0.40 -1.86
C CYS A 248 14.49 -1.30 -3.09
N LEU A 249 14.98 -0.81 -4.24
CA LEU A 249 14.93 -1.47 -5.54
C LEU A 249 16.13 -2.40 -5.82
N GLN A 250 16.94 -2.72 -4.82
CA GLN A 250 18.02 -3.70 -4.98
C GLN A 250 17.46 -5.06 -5.39
N SER A 251 18.18 -5.76 -6.27
CA SER A 251 17.73 -7.06 -6.79
C SER A 251 17.72 -8.14 -5.72
N ALA A 252 18.73 -8.15 -4.83
CA ALA A 252 18.82 -9.08 -3.72
C ALA A 252 18.06 -8.53 -2.49
N PRO A 253 17.19 -9.33 -1.85
CA PRO A 253 16.41 -8.90 -0.69
C PRO A 253 17.27 -8.42 0.49
N GLU A 254 18.43 -9.03 0.68
CA GLU A 254 19.41 -8.72 1.75
C GLU A 254 20.06 -7.34 1.60
N ASP A 255 20.09 -6.78 0.39
CA ASP A 255 20.64 -5.44 0.11
C ASP A 255 19.61 -4.32 0.31
N ARG A 256 18.34 -4.68 0.53
CA ARG A 256 17.24 -3.75 0.80
C ARG A 256 17.18 -3.38 2.28
N TYR A 257 16.16 -2.61 2.67
CA TYR A 257 15.76 -2.54 4.07
C TYR A 257 15.11 -3.88 4.47
N PRO A 258 15.35 -4.37 5.70
CA PRO A 258 14.81 -5.67 6.15
C PRO A 258 13.27 -5.68 6.21
N ASP A 259 12.67 -4.53 6.48
CA ASP A 259 11.23 -4.32 6.60
C ASP A 259 10.82 -2.87 6.32
N ALA A 260 9.53 -2.60 6.32
CA ALA A 260 9.00 -1.26 6.09
C ALA A 260 9.30 -0.29 7.26
N ALA A 261 9.51 -0.76 8.49
CA ALA A 261 9.84 0.11 9.63
C ALA A 261 11.23 0.74 9.48
N ALA A 262 12.20 -0.02 9.00
CA ALA A 262 13.53 0.49 8.68
C ALA A 262 13.47 1.56 7.56
N LEU A 263 12.65 1.34 6.52
CA LEU A 263 12.40 2.33 5.46
C LEU A 263 11.76 3.61 6.03
N VAL A 264 10.71 3.49 6.86
CA VAL A 264 10.02 4.62 7.51
C VAL A 264 10.99 5.43 8.35
N THR A 265 11.88 4.75 9.10
CA THR A 265 12.91 5.40 9.92
C THR A 265 13.84 6.24 9.07
N ASP A 266 14.33 5.69 7.94
CA ASP A 266 15.25 6.40 7.06
C ASP A 266 14.57 7.54 6.30
N LEU A 267 13.30 7.39 5.94
CA LEU A 267 12.48 8.45 5.36
C LEU A 267 12.26 9.59 6.36
N GLY A 268 12.02 9.27 7.64
CA GLY A 268 11.92 10.25 8.72
C GLY A 268 13.21 11.07 8.90
N ARG A 269 14.37 10.41 8.84
CA ARG A 269 15.69 11.09 8.82
C ARG A 269 15.84 12.03 7.63
N TYR A 270 15.40 11.58 6.44
CA TYR A 270 15.41 12.43 5.25
C TYR A 270 14.58 13.71 5.46
N ARG A 271 13.33 13.59 5.95
CA ARG A 271 12.44 14.73 6.22
C ARG A 271 13.01 15.68 7.29
N ALA A 272 13.65 15.13 8.31
CA ALA A 272 14.35 15.90 9.35
C ALA A 272 15.66 16.54 8.88
N GLY A 273 16.04 16.37 7.61
CA GLY A 273 17.31 16.90 7.09
C GLY A 273 18.56 16.17 7.62
N GLN A 274 18.38 15.01 8.26
CA GLN A 274 19.47 14.21 8.82
C GLN A 274 20.14 13.33 7.75
N SER A 275 21.27 12.69 8.12
CA SER A 275 21.89 11.66 7.27
C SER A 275 20.99 10.43 7.18
N VAL A 276 20.84 9.90 5.96
CA VAL A 276 20.08 8.68 5.70
C VAL A 276 21.00 7.47 5.62
N GLU A 277 20.53 6.32 6.04
CA GLU A 277 21.31 5.07 6.00
C GLU A 277 21.64 4.66 4.56
N ALA A 278 20.68 4.88 3.64
CA ALA A 278 20.86 4.55 2.23
C ALA A 278 21.98 5.33 1.53
N HIS A 279 22.47 6.43 2.10
CA HIS A 279 23.50 7.28 1.48
C HIS A 279 24.63 7.60 2.45
N LYS A 280 25.80 7.06 2.16
CA LYS A 280 27.04 7.45 2.87
C LYS A 280 27.45 8.86 2.43
N GLU A 281 27.16 9.83 3.29
CA GLU A 281 27.55 11.22 3.02
C GLU A 281 29.07 11.38 2.93
N SER A 282 29.54 12.11 1.91
CA SER A 282 30.90 12.54 1.85
C SER A 282 31.20 13.60 2.95
N PHE A 283 32.47 13.78 3.28
CA PHE A 283 32.89 14.81 4.25
C PHE A 283 32.38 16.21 3.84
N VAL A 284 32.42 16.51 2.54
CA VAL A 284 31.97 17.79 1.98
C VAL A 284 30.45 17.99 2.17
N GLU A 285 29.63 16.95 1.90
CA GLU A 285 28.19 17.01 2.09
C GLU A 285 27.81 17.19 3.57
N ARG A 286 28.54 16.53 4.47
CA ARG A 286 28.40 16.69 5.92
C ARG A 286 28.71 18.11 6.39
N SER A 287 29.82 18.69 5.90
CA SER A 287 30.24 20.06 6.22
C SER A 287 29.24 21.09 5.68
N TRP A 288 28.75 20.90 4.43
CA TRP A 288 27.75 21.78 3.83
C TRP A 288 26.43 21.79 4.59
N ARG A 289 25.94 20.61 4.99
CA ARG A 289 24.72 20.48 5.79
C ARG A 289 24.88 21.14 7.17
N TRP A 290 26.03 21.01 7.81
CA TRP A 290 26.34 21.68 9.07
C TRP A 290 26.31 23.21 8.89
N LEU A 291 26.89 23.70 7.81
CA LEU A 291 26.90 25.11 7.46
C LEU A 291 25.49 25.66 7.22
N GLU A 292 24.65 24.90 6.49
CA GLU A 292 23.25 25.26 6.21
C GLU A 292 22.41 25.29 7.49
N LYS A 293 22.59 24.31 8.38
CA LYS A 293 21.90 24.24 9.67
C LYS A 293 22.22 25.43 10.58
N TYR A 294 23.44 25.88 10.58
CA TYR A 294 23.91 26.96 11.46
C TYR A 294 24.11 28.29 10.73
N ARG A 295 23.61 28.42 9.49
CA ARG A 295 23.76 29.59 8.62
C ARG A 295 23.42 30.90 9.34
N THR A 296 22.30 30.98 10.02
CA THR A 296 21.86 32.19 10.73
C THR A 296 22.82 32.53 11.86
N PHE A 297 23.27 31.53 12.61
CA PHE A 297 24.22 31.73 13.72
C PHE A 297 25.59 32.19 13.25
N ILE A 298 26.06 31.58 12.15
CA ILE A 298 27.33 31.95 11.50
C ILE A 298 27.26 33.37 10.97
N LEU A 299 26.14 33.77 10.33
CA LEU A 299 25.95 35.14 9.85
C LEU A 299 25.92 36.17 10.99
N LEU A 300 25.30 35.85 12.13
CA LEU A 300 25.29 36.71 13.31
C LEU A 300 26.66 36.88 13.91
N ILE A 301 27.46 35.80 14.00
CA ILE A 301 28.85 35.86 14.46
C ILE A 301 29.67 36.72 13.50
N LEU A 302 29.53 36.53 12.19
CA LEU A 302 30.27 37.29 11.19
C LEU A 302 29.94 38.78 11.26
N ALA A 303 28.64 39.11 11.36
CA ALA A 303 28.18 40.50 11.54
C ALA A 303 28.73 41.13 12.81
N TYR A 304 28.74 40.40 13.93
CA TYR A 304 29.37 40.86 15.19
C TYR A 304 30.85 41.09 15.04
N LEU A 305 31.61 40.19 14.38
CA LEU A 305 33.04 40.34 14.16
C LEU A 305 33.36 41.54 13.25
N ILE A 306 32.56 41.75 12.18
CA ILE A 306 32.68 42.92 11.30
C ILE A 306 32.44 44.21 12.08
N MET A 307 31.36 44.28 12.88
CA MET A 307 31.06 45.43 13.70
C MET A 307 32.20 45.75 14.71
N ARG A 308 32.73 44.73 15.37
CA ARG A 308 33.84 44.86 16.31
C ARG A 308 35.13 45.32 15.62
N ALA A 309 35.43 44.79 14.42
CA ALA A 309 36.58 45.22 13.64
C ALA A 309 36.47 46.69 13.19
N ALA A 310 35.29 47.09 12.70
CA ALA A 310 34.97 48.46 12.35
C ALA A 310 35.13 49.40 13.55
N PHE A 311 34.59 49.04 14.72
CA PHE A 311 34.76 49.82 15.96
C PHE A 311 36.22 49.96 16.36
N ALA A 312 37.01 48.87 16.30
CA ALA A 312 38.46 48.91 16.61
C ALA A 312 39.27 49.75 15.61
N PHE A 313 38.82 49.82 14.36
CA PHE A 313 39.45 50.66 13.33
C PHE A 313 39.17 52.16 13.55
N TYR A 314 37.87 52.49 13.86
CA TYR A 314 37.48 53.90 14.12
C TYR A 314 37.89 54.43 15.49
N SER A 315 38.18 53.56 16.47
CA SER A 315 38.64 53.97 17.83
C SER A 315 40.14 54.02 17.97
N ARG A 316 40.95 53.90 16.91
CA ARG A 316 42.39 54.17 16.93
C ARG A 316 42.60 55.68 16.81
N PRO A 317 43.31 56.32 17.75
CA PRO A 317 43.60 57.75 17.74
C PRO A 317 44.54 58.14 16.57
#